data_94ea22947055509c7684658511040d22
#
_entry.id   94ea22947055509c7684658511040d22
#
_cell.length_a   1.000
_cell.length_b   1.000
_cell.length_c   1.000
_cell.angle_alpha   90.00
_cell.angle_beta   90.00
_cell.angle_gamma   90.00
#
_symmetry.space_group_name_H-M   'P 1'
#
loop_
_entity.id
_entity.type
_entity.pdbx_description
1 polymer ?
#
loop_
_entity_poly.entity_id
_entity_poly.type
_entity_poly.pdbx_seq_one_letter_code
_entity_poly.pdbx_strand_id
1 'polypeptide(L)' 'MDIRPIRTDEDHRAALMEIEACWGAAEGTEAADKLEVLVTLVESYEARRWPFASDENCDPT' A
#
# COMPACT_ATOMS: atom_id res chain seq x y z
N MET A 1 12.94 8.96 6.12
CA MET A 1 11.81 8.04 6.01
C MET A 1 12.29 6.69 5.55
N ASP A 2 11.97 5.66 6.28
CA ASP A 2 12.52 4.33 6.02
C ASP A 2 11.45 3.44 5.39
N ILE A 3 11.41 3.43 4.08
CA ILE A 3 10.39 2.68 3.36
C ILE A 3 11.06 1.60 2.53
N ARG A 4 10.54 0.38 2.64
CA ARG A 4 11.09 -0.76 1.93
C ARG A 4 10.14 -1.22 0.85
N PRO A 5 10.68 -1.73 -0.25
CA PRO A 5 9.82 -2.31 -1.28
C PRO A 5 9.15 -3.57 -0.76
N ILE A 6 7.97 -3.82 -1.27
CA ILE A 6 7.20 -5.00 -0.87
C ILE A 6 7.53 -6.11 -1.85
N ARG A 7 8.08 -7.21 -1.34
CA ARG A 7 8.49 -8.33 -2.18
C ARG A 7 7.83 -9.64 -1.79
N THR A 8 7.40 -9.76 -0.55
CA THR A 8 6.81 -10.99 -0.06
C THR A 8 5.50 -10.69 0.62
N ASP A 9 4.73 -11.74 0.87
CA ASP A 9 3.47 -11.58 1.59
C ASP A 9 3.71 -11.01 2.98
N GLU A 10 4.84 -11.36 3.56
CA GLU A 10 5.17 -10.84 4.88
C GLU A 10 5.41 -9.36 4.82
N ASP A 11 6.13 -8.90 3.80
CA ASP A 11 6.34 -7.47 3.61
C ASP A 11 5.01 -6.76 3.38
N HIS A 12 4.14 -7.40 2.61
CA HIS A 12 2.83 -6.84 2.33
C HIS A 12 2.04 -6.65 3.62
N ARG A 13 2.07 -7.66 4.48
CA ARG A 13 1.36 -7.57 5.74
C ARG A 13 1.94 -6.46 6.62
N ALA A 14 3.25 -6.37 6.67
CA ALA A 14 3.90 -5.34 7.47
C ALA A 14 3.51 -3.95 6.96
N ALA A 15 3.45 -3.80 5.64
CA ALA A 15 3.08 -2.51 5.07
C ALA A 15 1.64 -2.16 5.43
N LEU A 16 0.75 -3.14 5.42
CA LEU A 16 -0.63 -2.89 5.79
C LEU A 16 -0.74 -2.43 7.24
N MET A 17 0.06 -3.02 8.12
CA MET A 17 0.07 -2.61 9.51
C MET A 17 0.58 -1.18 9.65
N GLU A 18 1.58 -0.82 8.86
CA GLU A 18 2.08 0.54 8.89
C GLU A 18 1.03 1.51 8.38
N ILE A 19 0.30 1.12 7.35
CA ILE A 19 -0.76 1.96 6.82
C ILE A 19 -1.79 2.22 7.91
N GLU A 20 -2.17 1.19 8.63
CA GLU A 20 -3.13 1.36 9.71
C GLU A 20 -2.59 2.29 10.80
N ALA A 21 -1.32 2.15 11.10
CA ALA A 21 -0.71 2.98 12.13
C ALA A 21 -0.68 4.44 11.72
N CYS A 22 -0.55 4.70 10.43
CA CYS A 22 -0.51 6.07 9.92
C CYS A 22 -1.88 6.59 9.49
N TRP A 23 -2.88 5.75 9.57
CA TRP A 23 -4.22 6.14 9.12
C TRP A 23 -4.71 7.30 9.97
N GLY A 24 -5.18 8.30 9.30
CA GLY A 24 -5.66 9.46 10.03
C GLY A 24 -4.59 10.48 10.33
N ALA A 25 -3.38 10.28 9.82
CA ALA A 25 -2.32 11.26 10.01
C ALA A 25 -2.72 12.58 9.35
N ALA A 26 -2.34 13.67 10.00
CA ALA A 26 -2.66 14.99 9.49
C ALA A 26 -1.86 15.26 8.22
N GLU A 27 -2.47 15.97 7.30
CA GLU A 27 -1.80 16.31 6.06
C GLU A 27 -0.58 17.16 6.34
N GLY A 28 0.44 16.97 5.52
CA GLY A 28 1.66 17.73 5.68
C GLY A 28 2.61 17.14 6.69
N THR A 29 2.23 16.07 7.33
CA THR A 29 3.14 15.41 8.26
C THR A 29 3.90 14.30 7.57
N GLU A 30 5.00 13.90 8.20
CA GLU A 30 5.80 12.82 7.69
C GLU A 30 5.00 11.52 7.64
N ALA A 31 4.13 11.32 8.61
CA ALA A 31 3.31 10.13 8.64
C ALA A 31 2.36 10.07 7.46
N ALA A 32 1.81 11.22 7.08
CA ALA A 32 0.92 11.27 5.92
C ALA A 32 1.67 10.96 4.64
N ASP A 33 2.88 11.49 4.51
CA ASP A 33 3.71 11.19 3.35
C ASP A 33 4.02 9.70 3.28
N LYS A 34 4.38 9.14 4.40
CA LYS A 34 4.70 7.72 4.48
C LYS A 34 3.48 6.88 4.09
N LEU A 35 2.31 7.30 4.54
CA LEU A 35 1.08 6.59 4.23
C LEU A 35 0.86 6.53 2.71
N GLU A 36 1.04 7.65 2.05
CA GLU A 36 0.84 7.68 0.60
C GLU A 36 1.81 6.74 -0.11
N VAL A 37 3.06 6.76 0.29
CA VAL A 37 4.05 5.90 -0.34
C VAL A 37 3.72 4.43 -0.08
N LEU A 38 3.33 4.12 1.15
CA LEU A 38 3.00 2.74 1.49
C LEU A 38 1.80 2.25 0.68
N VAL A 39 0.79 3.07 0.54
CA VAL A 39 -0.38 2.69 -0.24
C VAL A 39 0.02 2.41 -1.69
N THR A 40 0.86 3.26 -2.25
CA THR A 40 1.33 3.07 -3.62
C THR A 40 2.08 1.76 -3.76
N LEU A 41 2.96 1.46 -2.79
CA LEU A 41 3.73 0.23 -2.84
C LEU A 41 2.83 -0.98 -2.72
N VAL A 42 1.84 -0.91 -1.83
CA VAL A 42 0.92 -2.02 -1.65
C VAL A 42 0.12 -2.25 -2.92
N GLU A 43 -0.36 -1.18 -3.54
CA GLU A 43 -1.12 -1.31 -4.76
C GLU A 43 -0.28 -1.93 -5.87
N SER A 44 0.96 -1.50 -5.99
CA SER A 44 1.87 -2.06 -6.99
C SER A 44 2.09 -3.54 -6.77
N TYR A 45 2.32 -3.91 -5.52
CA TYR A 45 2.55 -5.30 -5.19
C TYR A 45 1.32 -6.14 -5.51
N GLU A 46 0.16 -5.65 -5.11
CA GLU A 46 -1.08 -6.39 -5.33
C GLU A 46 -1.38 -6.53 -6.81
N ALA A 47 -1.11 -5.49 -7.59
CA ALA A 47 -1.34 -5.55 -9.02
C ALA A 47 -0.48 -6.62 -9.68
N ARG A 48 0.72 -6.81 -9.18
CA ARG A 48 1.61 -7.84 -9.73
C ARG A 48 1.27 -9.21 -9.22
N ARG A 49 0.84 -9.28 -7.98
CA ARG A 49 0.55 -10.56 -7.34
C ARG A 49 -0.79 -11.13 -7.82
N TRP A 50 -1.77 -10.26 -7.97
CA TRP A 50 -3.12 -10.69 -8.35
C TRP A 50 -3.62 -9.85 -9.53
N PRO A 51 -3.02 -10.01 -10.70
CA PRO A 51 -3.42 -9.19 -11.84
C PRO A 51 -4.87 -9.40 -12.27
N PHE A 52 -5.36 -10.61 -12.13
CA PHE A 52 -6.73 -10.87 -12.55
C PHE A 52 -7.74 -10.18 -11.63
N ALA A 53 -7.44 -10.19 -10.36
CA ALA A 53 -8.31 -9.51 -9.42
C ALA A 53 -8.37 -8.03 -9.73
N SER A 54 -7.24 -7.47 -10.13
CA SER A 54 -7.20 -6.07 -10.51
C SER A 54 -8.11 -5.79 -11.69
N ASP A 55 -8.05 -6.66 -12.67
CA ASP A 55 -8.87 -6.50 -13.85
C ASP A 55 -10.35 -6.51 -13.50
N GLU A 56 -10.73 -7.45 -12.69
CA GLU A 56 -12.12 -7.56 -12.30
C GLU A 56 -12.58 -6.31 -11.59
N ASN A 57 -11.75 -5.81 -10.73
CA ASN A 57 -12.10 -4.61 -9.98
C ASN A 57 -12.25 -3.42 -10.90
N CYS A 58 -11.43 -3.37 -11.92
CA CYS A 58 -11.48 -2.26 -12.83
C CYS A 58 -12.67 -2.30 -13.73
N ASP A 59 -13.35 -3.40 -13.77
CA ASP A 59 -14.47 -3.56 -14.66
C ASP A 59 -15.78 -3.58 -13.91
N PRO A 60 -16.19 -2.49 -13.39
CA PRO A 60 -17.40 -2.41 -12.59
C PRO A 60 -18.65 -2.40 -13.43
N THR A 61 -18.51 -2.16 -14.64
CA THR A 61 -19.70 -2.02 -15.46
C THR A 61 -20.43 -3.29 -15.70
#